data_5adb2c8eb07770112b86896d22825456
#
_entry.id   5adb2c8eb07770112b86896d22825456
#
_cell.length_a   1.000
_cell.length_b   1.000
_cell.length_c   1.000
_cell.angle_alpha   90.00
_cell.angle_beta   90.00
_cell.angle_gamma   90.00
#
_symmetry.space_group_name_H-M   'P 1'
#
loop_
_entity.id
_entity.type
_entity.pdbx_description
1 polymer ?
#
loop_
_entity_poly.entity_id
_entity_poly.type
_entity_poly.pdbx_seq_one_letter_code
_entity_poly.pdbx_strand_id
1 'polypeptide(L)'
;MAFVHFGCTSCSLSFPDPRRLHHSPFPPTLSHHPNPNPISISHFPSQSLTKTMALNISSSDSQTTRKEEINLSSSDLLPDLIYEALVWSSLHGLVVGDKSIQRSGTVPGVGLVHAPFALLPMSFPKGLWRQACELAPIFNELVDRVSLDGKFLQESLSRTKKVDAFTARLLDIHSKMLEMNKTEDIRLGLHRSDYMLDSETGLLYQIELNTISSSFPGLSCLVGDLHRNLLSHHGKHLGLDSRRVPGNMAVSRFAEALAKAWKEYNNPSAVVLVVVQPEERNMYDQHWLCAVLREIYPLL
;
A
#
# COMPACT_ATOMS: atom_id res chain seq x y z
N MET A 1 -10.24 -2.23 -2.74
CA MET A 1 -9.67 -3.59 -2.62
C MET A 1 -9.42 -4.07 -4.03
N ALA A 2 -8.21 -4.48 -4.36
CA ALA A 2 -7.88 -4.94 -5.71
C ALA A 2 -7.61 -6.44 -5.70
N PHE A 3 -8.33 -7.19 -6.54
CA PHE A 3 -8.09 -8.59 -6.81
C PHE A 3 -7.54 -8.73 -8.21
N VAL A 4 -6.63 -9.65 -8.42
CA VAL A 4 -6.13 -10.01 -9.76
C VAL A 4 -6.72 -11.36 -10.14
N HIS A 5 -7.41 -11.42 -11.25
CA HIS A 5 -8.00 -12.66 -11.78
C HIS A 5 -7.55 -12.89 -13.23
N PHE A 6 -7.25 -14.11 -13.57
CA PHE A 6 -6.93 -14.51 -14.95
C PHE A 6 -8.16 -15.11 -15.62
N GLY A 7 -8.57 -14.53 -16.71
CA GLY A 7 -9.71 -15.03 -17.49
C GLY A 7 -9.37 -15.20 -18.96
N CYS A 8 -9.91 -16.24 -19.58
CA CYS A 8 -9.83 -16.48 -21.01
C CYS A 8 -11.20 -16.19 -21.61
N THR A 9 -11.41 -14.97 -22.17
CA THR A 9 -12.56 -14.68 -23.03
C THR A 9 -12.20 -13.61 -24.05
N SER A 10 -12.47 -13.92 -25.30
CA SER A 10 -12.53 -12.97 -26.40
C SER A 10 -13.77 -12.09 -26.23
N CYS A 11 -13.73 -11.11 -25.37
CA CYS A 11 -14.74 -10.05 -25.31
C CYS A 11 -14.07 -8.73 -25.68
N SER A 12 -14.36 -8.26 -26.88
CA SER A 12 -14.16 -6.86 -27.26
C SER A 12 -15.03 -6.00 -26.35
N LEU A 13 -14.39 -5.21 -25.48
CA LEU A 13 -15.07 -4.18 -24.70
C LEU A 13 -15.46 -3.03 -25.65
N SER A 14 -16.70 -3.06 -26.14
CA SER A 14 -17.36 -1.88 -26.66
C SER A 14 -17.87 -1.05 -25.48
N PHE A 15 -17.35 0.15 -25.32
CA PHE A 15 -17.88 1.12 -24.35
C PHE A 15 -19.29 1.53 -24.79
N PRO A 16 -20.28 1.51 -23.90
CA PRO A 16 -21.59 2.05 -24.21
C PRO A 16 -21.52 3.56 -24.37
N ASP A 17 -22.20 4.07 -25.41
CA ASP A 17 -22.39 5.51 -25.65
C ASP A 17 -23.01 6.18 -24.43
N PRO A 18 -22.40 7.24 -23.86
CA PRO A 18 -22.89 7.89 -22.65
C PRO A 18 -24.24 8.59 -22.78
N ARG A 19 -24.93 8.49 -23.92
CA ARG A 19 -26.19 9.19 -24.21
C ARG A 19 -27.47 8.36 -24.05
N ARG A 20 -27.41 7.13 -23.53
CA ARG A 20 -28.62 6.33 -23.26
C ARG A 20 -28.70 5.90 -21.79
N LEU A 21 -29.10 6.81 -20.91
CA LEU A 21 -29.65 6.49 -19.61
C LEU A 21 -31.16 6.68 -19.66
N HIS A 22 -31.89 5.58 -19.88
CA HIS A 22 -33.33 5.52 -19.65
C HIS A 22 -33.60 5.34 -18.14
N HIS A 23 -34.46 6.23 -17.63
CA HIS A 23 -35.01 6.20 -16.29
C HIS A 23 -35.76 4.88 -16.00
N SER A 24 -35.48 4.30 -14.87
CA SER A 24 -36.37 3.35 -14.20
C SER A 24 -36.54 3.74 -12.73
N PRO A 25 -37.76 3.79 -12.21
CA PRO A 25 -38.04 4.35 -10.88
C PRO A 25 -37.81 3.33 -9.77
N PHE A 26 -37.12 3.72 -8.72
CA PHE A 26 -37.06 3.00 -7.45
C PHE A 26 -38.24 3.39 -6.55
N PRO A 27 -38.80 2.44 -5.78
CA PRO A 27 -39.83 2.75 -4.80
C PRO A 27 -39.26 3.37 -3.54
N PRO A 28 -40.05 4.15 -2.80
CA PRO A 28 -39.60 4.92 -1.64
C PRO A 28 -39.71 4.19 -0.31
N THR A 29 -38.95 4.69 0.62
CA THR A 29 -39.06 4.66 2.10
C THR A 29 -38.50 3.47 2.86
N LEU A 30 -37.61 3.80 3.79
CA LEU A 30 -37.76 3.55 5.22
C LEU A 30 -36.76 4.35 6.08
N SER A 31 -37.37 5.19 6.89
CA SER A 31 -37.15 5.59 8.31
C SER A 31 -35.75 6.12 8.76
N HIS A 32 -35.88 7.31 9.29
CA HIS A 32 -34.98 8.06 10.14
C HIS A 32 -34.37 7.26 11.30
N HIS A 33 -33.06 7.39 11.48
CA HIS A 33 -32.40 7.33 12.78
C HIS A 33 -31.52 8.56 12.99
N PRO A 34 -31.41 9.05 14.22
CA PRO A 34 -30.90 10.38 14.50
C PRO A 34 -29.38 10.47 14.41
N ASN A 35 -28.95 11.58 13.89
CA ASN A 35 -27.59 12.05 13.71
C ASN A 35 -26.88 12.24 15.07
N PRO A 36 -25.69 11.71 15.31
CA PRO A 36 -24.86 12.16 16.42
C PRO A 36 -24.16 13.48 16.06
N ASN A 37 -24.22 14.41 16.98
CA ASN A 37 -23.70 15.77 16.92
C ASN A 37 -22.25 15.88 16.39
N PRO A 38 -21.93 16.95 15.65
CA PRO A 38 -20.57 17.23 15.22
C PRO A 38 -19.71 17.64 16.43
N ILE A 39 -18.60 16.93 16.61
CA ILE A 39 -17.57 17.30 17.59
C ILE A 39 -16.89 18.58 17.07
N SER A 40 -17.11 19.65 17.79
CA SER A 40 -16.45 20.94 17.61
C SER A 40 -14.93 20.78 17.80
N ILE A 41 -14.18 21.05 16.73
CA ILE A 41 -12.71 21.16 16.82
C ILE A 41 -12.42 22.54 17.40
N SER A 42 -12.14 22.58 18.70
CA SER A 42 -11.60 23.74 19.37
C SER A 42 -10.19 24.07 18.85
N HIS A 43 -9.97 25.34 18.58
CA HIS A 43 -8.69 25.94 18.24
C HIS A 43 -7.56 25.47 19.18
N PHE A 44 -6.50 24.90 18.60
CA PHE A 44 -5.24 24.73 19.30
C PHE A 44 -4.45 26.05 19.22
N PRO A 45 -3.99 26.58 20.37
CA PRO A 45 -3.11 27.74 20.36
C PRO A 45 -1.74 27.31 19.81
N SER A 46 -1.18 28.18 18.98
CA SER A 46 0.20 28.06 18.47
C SER A 46 1.18 28.19 19.63
N GLN A 47 1.59 27.06 20.20
CA GLN A 47 2.75 27.00 21.08
C GLN A 47 3.91 26.34 20.34
N SER A 48 5.01 27.05 20.38
CA SER A 48 6.36 26.71 19.93
C SER A 48 6.64 25.19 19.96
N LEU A 49 6.70 24.56 18.77
CA LEU A 49 7.10 23.17 18.57
C LEU A 49 8.62 23.08 18.41
N THR A 50 9.34 23.34 19.51
CA THR A 50 10.69 22.82 19.70
C THR A 50 10.58 21.52 20.51
N LYS A 51 10.23 20.40 19.88
CA LYS A 51 10.39 19.07 20.47
C LYS A 51 11.48 18.31 19.74
N THR A 52 12.63 18.24 20.41
CA THR A 52 13.73 17.33 20.14
C THR A 52 13.21 15.90 20.28
N MET A 53 13.09 15.17 19.18
CA MET A 53 12.88 13.72 19.22
C MET A 53 14.23 13.03 19.40
N ALA A 54 14.54 12.62 20.63
CA ALA A 54 15.69 11.76 20.92
C ALA A 54 15.25 10.28 20.83
N LEU A 55 15.75 9.57 19.82
CA LEU A 55 15.64 8.11 19.74
C LEU A 55 16.86 7.49 20.40
N ASN A 56 16.67 6.86 21.55
CA ASN A 56 17.70 6.03 22.18
C ASN A 56 17.66 4.64 21.54
N ILE A 57 18.67 4.31 20.76
CA ILE A 57 18.91 2.92 20.29
C ILE A 57 20.22 2.47 20.93
N SER A 58 20.13 1.58 21.92
CA SER A 58 21.28 0.88 22.47
C SER A 58 21.52 -0.38 21.65
N SER A 59 22.54 -0.39 20.79
CA SER A 59 23.09 -1.62 20.24
C SER A 59 24.33 -1.99 21.03
N SER A 60 24.43 -3.28 21.40
CA SER A 60 25.56 -3.87 22.10
C SER A 60 26.78 -4.11 21.21
N ASP A 61 27.20 -3.10 20.47
CA ASP A 61 28.51 -3.01 19.89
C ASP A 61 29.16 -1.74 20.38
N SER A 62 30.26 -1.91 21.11
CA SER A 62 31.07 -0.88 21.72
C SER A 62 31.73 -0.01 20.66
N GLN A 63 30.99 0.86 20.01
CA GLN A 63 31.48 2.04 19.33
C GLN A 63 30.53 3.20 19.62
N THR A 64 31.08 4.23 20.15
CA THR A 64 30.54 5.52 20.60
C THR A 64 29.32 5.95 19.79
N THR A 65 28.14 5.85 20.38
CA THR A 65 26.87 6.36 19.85
C THR A 65 26.94 7.89 19.82
N ARG A 66 27.32 8.45 18.69
CA ARG A 66 27.06 9.85 18.40
C ARG A 66 25.55 9.96 18.19
N LYS A 67 24.85 10.63 19.11
CA LYS A 67 23.49 11.14 18.86
C LYS A 67 23.59 12.08 17.66
N GLU A 68 23.15 11.67 16.49
CA GLU A 68 22.94 12.56 15.35
C GLU A 68 21.66 13.36 15.65
N GLU A 69 21.79 14.46 16.36
CA GLU A 69 20.72 15.46 16.45
C GLU A 69 20.62 16.14 15.08
N ILE A 70 19.50 15.96 14.40
CA ILE A 70 19.20 16.70 13.18
C ILE A 70 19.02 18.16 13.61
N ASN A 71 19.96 19.01 13.25
CA ASN A 71 19.92 20.43 13.60
C ASN A 71 18.99 21.17 12.60
N LEU A 72 17.69 21.21 12.91
CA LEU A 72 16.69 22.00 12.20
C LEU A 72 16.69 23.49 12.63
N SER A 73 17.75 23.96 13.25
CA SER A 73 17.81 25.30 13.88
C SER A 73 17.94 26.48 12.91
N SER A 74 18.02 26.27 11.59
CA SER A 74 17.79 27.38 10.66
C SER A 74 16.28 27.50 10.43
N SER A 75 15.68 28.59 10.92
CA SER A 75 14.25 28.90 10.81
C SER A 75 13.68 28.80 9.38
N ASP A 76 14.53 28.83 8.39
CA ASP A 76 14.16 28.92 6.98
C ASP A 76 14.21 27.56 6.24
N LEU A 77 14.96 26.56 6.76
CA LEU A 77 15.14 25.28 6.08
C LEU A 77 13.86 24.41 6.05
N LEU A 78 13.09 24.40 7.13
CA LEU A 78 11.89 23.56 7.22
C LEU A 78 10.77 23.98 6.26
N PRO A 79 10.44 25.26 6.10
CA PRO A 79 9.50 25.73 5.08
C PRO A 79 9.94 25.35 3.66
N ASP A 80 11.21 25.49 3.34
CA ASP A 80 11.76 25.15 2.01
C ASP A 80 11.65 23.66 1.73
N LEU A 81 12.00 22.82 2.71
CA LEU A 81 11.85 21.35 2.59
C LEU A 81 10.39 20.94 2.37
N ILE A 82 9.45 21.54 3.11
CA ILE A 82 8.02 21.27 2.95
C ILE A 82 7.56 21.69 1.55
N TYR A 83 7.92 22.90 1.14
CA TYR A 83 7.54 23.40 -0.19
C TYR A 83 8.08 22.50 -1.31
N GLU A 84 9.37 22.18 -1.27
CA GLU A 84 9.98 21.29 -2.26
C GLU A 84 9.32 19.89 -2.26
N ALA A 85 9.05 19.32 -1.09
CA ALA A 85 8.40 18.02 -0.98
C ALA A 85 6.99 18.02 -1.60
N LEU A 86 6.20 19.08 -1.36
CA LEU A 86 4.85 19.22 -1.91
C LEU A 86 4.88 19.42 -3.44
N VAL A 87 5.80 20.26 -3.94
CA VAL A 87 5.99 20.46 -5.37
C VAL A 87 6.42 19.15 -6.05
N TRP A 88 7.43 18.47 -5.47
CA TRP A 88 7.90 17.20 -5.99
C TRP A 88 6.77 16.15 -6.02
N SER A 89 6.02 16.04 -4.94
CA SER A 89 4.89 15.10 -4.82
C SER A 89 3.81 15.34 -5.87
N SER A 90 3.50 16.60 -6.16
CA SER A 90 2.55 16.98 -7.23
C SER A 90 3.07 16.58 -8.61
N LEU A 91 4.35 16.85 -8.90
CA LEU A 91 4.97 16.56 -10.17
C LEU A 91 5.08 15.05 -10.47
N HIS A 92 5.21 14.24 -9.43
CA HIS A 92 5.45 12.79 -9.56
C HIS A 92 4.21 11.93 -9.23
N GLY A 93 3.07 12.54 -8.92
CA GLY A 93 1.84 11.80 -8.67
C GLY A 93 1.81 11.04 -7.34
N LEU A 94 2.50 11.55 -6.31
CA LEU A 94 2.39 11.06 -4.94
C LEU A 94 1.09 11.59 -4.31
N VAL A 95 -0.05 11.11 -4.81
CA VAL A 95 -1.37 11.64 -4.51
C VAL A 95 -2.39 10.52 -4.26
N VAL A 96 -3.43 10.86 -3.52
CA VAL A 96 -4.60 10.02 -3.23
C VAL A 96 -5.88 10.85 -3.36
N GLY A 97 -7.04 10.20 -3.40
CA GLY A 97 -8.32 10.88 -3.39
C GLY A 97 -8.66 11.45 -2.01
N ASP A 98 -9.18 12.68 -1.97
CA ASP A 98 -9.68 13.32 -0.75
C ASP A 98 -10.99 12.70 -0.28
N LYS A 99 -11.07 12.36 1.02
CA LYS A 99 -12.27 11.79 1.65
C LYS A 99 -13.48 12.73 1.64
N SER A 100 -13.23 14.03 1.66
CA SER A 100 -14.27 15.06 1.73
C SER A 100 -14.87 15.41 0.37
N ILE A 101 -14.22 14.97 -0.73
CA ILE A 101 -14.64 15.32 -2.08
C ILE A 101 -15.30 14.11 -2.75
N GLN A 102 -16.58 14.26 -3.08
CA GLN A 102 -17.31 13.25 -3.83
C GLN A 102 -16.62 13.01 -5.20
N ARG A 103 -16.57 11.74 -5.62
CA ARG A 103 -15.94 11.30 -6.88
C ARG A 103 -14.42 11.39 -6.91
N SER A 104 -13.74 11.74 -5.82
CA SER A 104 -12.28 11.79 -5.78
C SER A 104 -11.60 10.44 -6.06
N GLY A 105 -12.31 9.34 -5.90
CA GLY A 105 -11.81 8.00 -6.20
C GLY A 105 -12.33 7.41 -7.53
N THR A 106 -13.16 8.14 -8.28
CA THR A 106 -13.78 7.62 -9.52
C THR A 106 -13.44 8.43 -10.77
N VAL A 107 -13.05 9.68 -10.60
CA VAL A 107 -12.70 10.58 -11.72
C VAL A 107 -11.25 11.03 -11.53
N PRO A 108 -10.35 10.63 -12.45
CA PRO A 108 -8.96 11.07 -12.40
C PRO A 108 -8.84 12.60 -12.40
N GLY A 109 -7.98 13.13 -11.52
CA GLY A 109 -7.77 14.58 -11.38
C GLY A 109 -8.77 15.30 -10.48
N VAL A 110 -9.84 14.65 -10.04
CA VAL A 110 -10.85 15.27 -9.16
C VAL A 110 -10.52 14.99 -7.70
N GLY A 111 -10.43 16.07 -6.90
CA GLY A 111 -10.25 15.96 -5.45
C GLY A 111 -8.98 15.23 -5.03
N LEU A 112 -7.86 15.52 -5.70
CA LEU A 112 -6.56 14.96 -5.32
C LEU A 112 -5.94 15.75 -4.17
N VAL A 113 -5.35 14.99 -3.25
CA VAL A 113 -4.49 15.51 -2.19
C VAL A 113 -3.19 14.72 -2.18
N HIS A 114 -2.12 15.28 -1.61
CA HIS A 114 -0.89 14.53 -1.43
C HIS A 114 -1.12 13.32 -0.55
N ALA A 115 -0.56 12.18 -0.92
CA ALA A 115 -0.51 11.02 -0.03
C ALA A 115 0.25 11.42 1.25
N PRO A 116 -0.18 10.97 2.44
CA PRO A 116 0.56 11.21 3.66
C PRO A 116 1.95 10.58 3.58
N PHE A 117 3.00 11.34 3.86
CA PHE A 117 4.38 10.86 3.89
C PHE A 117 5.17 11.52 5.03
N ALA A 118 6.22 10.85 5.49
CA ALA A 118 7.20 11.47 6.36
C ALA A 118 8.11 12.40 5.53
N LEU A 119 8.33 13.62 5.99
CA LEU A 119 9.14 14.60 5.26
C LEU A 119 10.59 14.11 5.05
N LEU A 120 11.15 13.44 6.03
CA LEU A 120 12.50 12.86 6.00
C LEU A 120 12.46 11.37 6.35
N PRO A 121 13.40 10.57 5.81
CA PRO A 121 13.49 9.17 6.16
C PRO A 121 13.86 8.98 7.62
N MET A 122 13.26 7.99 8.27
CA MET A 122 13.62 7.58 9.62
C MET A 122 14.81 6.62 9.57
N SER A 123 15.71 6.72 10.54
CA SER A 123 16.79 5.75 10.71
C SER A 123 16.23 4.39 11.11
N PHE A 124 16.72 3.34 10.44
CA PHE A 124 16.33 1.96 10.73
C PHE A 124 17.58 1.07 10.78
N PRO A 125 17.67 0.11 11.74
CA PRO A 125 18.85 -0.76 11.87
C PRO A 125 19.06 -1.62 10.62
N LYS A 126 20.21 -1.51 9.97
CA LYS A 126 20.51 -2.22 8.73
C LYS A 126 20.44 -3.75 8.88
N GLY A 127 20.83 -4.29 10.04
CA GLY A 127 20.74 -5.73 10.33
C GLY A 127 19.30 -6.23 10.30
N LEU A 128 18.39 -5.49 10.93
CA LEU A 128 16.96 -5.84 10.97
C LEU A 128 16.28 -5.67 9.61
N TRP A 129 16.67 -4.65 8.84
CA TRP A 129 16.23 -4.51 7.45
C TRP A 129 16.62 -5.73 6.61
N ARG A 130 17.88 -6.17 6.72
CA ARG A 130 18.36 -7.37 6.03
C ARG A 130 17.60 -8.60 6.48
N GLN A 131 17.38 -8.78 7.79
CA GLN A 131 16.59 -9.88 8.33
C GLN A 131 15.18 -9.93 7.74
N ALA A 132 14.47 -8.79 7.65
CA ALA A 132 13.15 -8.73 7.04
C ALA A 132 13.19 -9.17 5.56
N CYS A 133 14.19 -8.71 4.80
CA CYS A 133 14.37 -9.12 3.40
C CYS A 133 14.65 -10.62 3.26
N GLU A 134 15.49 -11.19 4.12
CA GLU A 134 15.84 -12.61 4.12
C GLU A 134 14.66 -13.51 4.53
N LEU A 135 13.77 -13.01 5.40
CA LEU A 135 12.57 -13.73 5.85
C LEU A 135 11.42 -13.67 4.84
N ALA A 136 11.40 -12.72 3.93
CA ALA A 136 10.30 -12.54 2.98
C ALA A 136 9.96 -13.82 2.17
N PRO A 137 10.92 -14.57 1.59
CA PRO A 137 10.61 -15.82 0.89
C PRO A 137 9.99 -16.88 1.80
N ILE A 138 10.42 -16.94 3.07
CA ILE A 138 9.92 -17.91 4.05
C ILE A 138 8.46 -17.61 4.40
N PHE A 139 8.12 -16.35 4.62
CA PHE A 139 6.74 -15.93 4.87
C PHE A 139 5.85 -16.12 3.63
N ASN A 140 6.38 -15.88 2.44
CA ASN A 140 5.64 -16.12 1.20
C ASN A 140 5.31 -17.62 1.03
N GLU A 141 6.26 -18.50 1.30
CA GLU A 141 6.03 -19.95 1.29
C GLU A 141 5.03 -20.37 2.38
N LEU A 142 5.14 -19.81 3.58
CA LEU A 142 4.17 -20.07 4.66
C LEU A 142 2.75 -19.73 4.24
N VAL A 143 2.53 -18.58 3.62
CA VAL A 143 1.20 -18.16 3.15
C VAL A 143 0.69 -19.10 2.08
N ASP A 144 1.50 -19.51 1.12
CA ASP A 144 1.10 -20.45 0.09
C ASP A 144 0.67 -21.80 0.71
N ARG A 145 1.44 -22.33 1.65
CA ARG A 145 1.09 -23.57 2.37
C ARG A 145 -0.19 -23.43 3.19
N VAL A 146 -0.36 -22.33 3.92
CA VAL A 146 -1.58 -22.06 4.71
C VAL A 146 -2.79 -21.94 3.80
N SER A 147 -2.67 -21.33 2.63
CA SER A 147 -3.77 -21.19 1.67
C SER A 147 -4.31 -22.52 1.16
N LEU A 148 -3.50 -23.56 1.20
CA LEU A 148 -3.87 -24.94 0.79
C LEU A 148 -4.40 -25.79 1.96
N ASP A 149 -4.22 -25.36 3.20
CA ASP A 149 -4.68 -26.09 4.39
C ASP A 149 -6.08 -25.64 4.82
N GLY A 150 -7.08 -26.20 4.14
CA GLY A 150 -8.49 -25.92 4.41
C GLY A 150 -8.90 -26.26 5.85
N LYS A 151 -8.34 -27.30 6.44
CA LYS A 151 -8.63 -27.67 7.83
C LYS A 151 -8.14 -26.61 8.80
N PHE A 152 -6.87 -26.21 8.66
CA PHE A 152 -6.27 -25.14 9.47
C PHE A 152 -7.08 -23.84 9.36
N LEU A 153 -7.45 -23.43 8.13
CA LEU A 153 -8.21 -22.19 7.90
C LEU A 153 -9.58 -22.23 8.58
N GLN A 154 -10.34 -23.35 8.44
CA GLN A 154 -11.65 -23.48 9.08
C GLN A 154 -11.57 -23.52 10.60
N GLU A 155 -10.58 -24.17 11.18
CA GLU A 155 -10.39 -24.25 12.63
C GLU A 155 -9.92 -22.89 13.19
N SER A 156 -8.89 -22.29 12.61
CA SER A 156 -8.31 -21.03 13.09
C SER A 156 -9.28 -19.87 13.02
N LEU A 157 -10.11 -19.80 11.97
CA LEU A 157 -11.07 -18.74 11.73
C LEU A 157 -12.49 -19.06 12.25
N SER A 158 -12.65 -20.18 12.97
CA SER A 158 -13.96 -20.66 13.44
C SER A 158 -14.73 -19.65 14.29
N ARG A 159 -14.04 -18.80 15.03
CA ARG A 159 -14.65 -17.70 15.82
C ARG A 159 -14.91 -16.48 14.96
N THR A 160 -13.94 -16.07 14.15
CA THR A 160 -13.99 -14.87 13.30
C THR A 160 -15.15 -14.94 12.31
N LYS A 161 -15.37 -16.10 11.67
CA LYS A 161 -16.47 -16.27 10.71
C LYS A 161 -17.87 -16.07 11.29
N LYS A 162 -18.02 -16.10 12.61
CA LYS A 162 -19.32 -15.88 13.27
C LYS A 162 -19.69 -14.41 13.39
N VAL A 163 -18.69 -13.52 13.36
CA VAL A 163 -18.85 -12.07 13.60
C VAL A 163 -18.42 -11.23 12.40
N ASP A 164 -17.68 -11.81 11.44
CA ASP A 164 -17.24 -11.15 10.22
C ASP A 164 -17.76 -11.88 8.98
N ALA A 165 -18.75 -11.25 8.33
CA ALA A 165 -19.39 -11.79 7.14
C ALA A 165 -18.42 -11.91 5.93
N PHE A 166 -17.41 -11.05 5.84
CA PHE A 166 -16.41 -11.12 4.78
C PHE A 166 -15.55 -12.38 4.90
N THR A 167 -15.01 -12.64 6.09
CA THR A 167 -14.25 -13.85 6.38
C THR A 167 -15.11 -15.12 6.19
N ALA A 168 -16.36 -15.10 6.66
CA ALA A 168 -17.29 -16.21 6.45
C ALA A 168 -17.46 -16.53 4.96
N ARG A 169 -17.69 -15.50 4.15
CA ARG A 169 -17.87 -15.65 2.69
C ARG A 169 -16.63 -16.20 2.00
N LEU A 170 -15.43 -15.74 2.37
CA LEU A 170 -14.19 -16.26 1.83
C LEU A 170 -13.97 -17.73 2.18
N LEU A 171 -14.26 -18.14 3.42
CA LEU A 171 -14.17 -19.54 3.84
C LEU A 171 -15.16 -20.44 3.10
N ASP A 172 -16.37 -19.97 2.84
CA ASP A 172 -17.37 -20.69 2.03
C ASP A 172 -16.88 -20.90 0.59
N ILE A 173 -16.30 -19.86 -0.02
CA ILE A 173 -15.71 -19.96 -1.38
C ILE A 173 -14.56 -20.95 -1.37
N HIS A 174 -13.66 -20.86 -0.39
CA HIS A 174 -12.53 -21.77 -0.27
C HIS A 174 -12.98 -23.23 -0.14
N SER A 175 -13.98 -23.52 0.73
CA SER A 175 -14.52 -24.87 0.88
C SER A 175 -15.09 -25.41 -0.43
N LYS A 176 -15.85 -24.59 -1.17
CA LYS A 176 -16.38 -24.98 -2.49
C LYS A 176 -15.28 -25.29 -3.51
N MET A 177 -14.19 -24.53 -3.50
CA MET A 177 -13.06 -24.78 -4.39
C MET A 177 -12.38 -26.11 -4.06
N LEU A 178 -12.23 -26.44 -2.77
CA LEU A 178 -11.70 -27.75 -2.34
C LEU A 178 -12.63 -28.90 -2.76
N GLU A 179 -13.95 -28.76 -2.59
CA GLU A 179 -14.95 -29.76 -2.99
C GLU A 179 -14.92 -30.02 -4.52
N MET A 180 -14.67 -28.96 -5.31
CA MET A 180 -14.55 -29.09 -6.76
C MET A 180 -13.28 -29.82 -7.18
N ASN A 181 -12.39 -30.13 -6.26
CA ASN A 181 -11.09 -30.77 -6.46
C ASN A 181 -10.26 -30.12 -7.60
N LYS A 182 -10.43 -28.80 -7.76
CA LYS A 182 -9.63 -28.01 -8.70
C LYS A 182 -8.38 -27.56 -7.97
N THR A 183 -7.28 -28.19 -8.28
CA THR A 183 -5.97 -27.70 -7.91
C THR A 183 -5.49 -26.72 -8.98
N GLU A 184 -5.28 -25.47 -8.61
CA GLU A 184 -4.63 -24.51 -9.49
C GLU A 184 -3.11 -24.71 -9.37
N ASP A 185 -2.47 -25.10 -10.47
CA ASP A 185 -1.02 -25.29 -10.50
C ASP A 185 -0.26 -23.98 -10.45
N ILE A 186 -0.90 -22.89 -10.93
CA ILE A 186 -0.34 -21.54 -10.94
C ILE A 186 -0.99 -20.72 -9.85
N ARG A 187 -0.20 -20.34 -8.86
CA ARG A 187 -0.63 -19.46 -7.76
C ARG A 187 0.25 -18.23 -7.72
N LEU A 188 -0.38 -17.07 -7.60
CA LEU A 188 0.28 -15.79 -7.51
C LEU A 188 0.07 -15.17 -6.12
N GLY A 189 1.16 -14.88 -5.43
CA GLY A 189 1.16 -14.12 -4.19
C GLY A 189 1.82 -12.75 -4.38
N LEU A 190 1.06 -11.69 -4.09
CA LEU A 190 1.57 -10.32 -3.97
C LEU A 190 1.34 -9.88 -2.54
N HIS A 191 2.40 -9.85 -1.73
CA HIS A 191 2.28 -9.70 -0.29
C HIS A 191 2.94 -8.42 0.21
N ARG A 192 2.40 -7.87 1.31
CA ARG A 192 3.02 -6.81 2.09
C ARG A 192 3.15 -7.29 3.54
N SER A 193 4.37 -7.41 4.00
CA SER A 193 4.69 -7.80 5.36
C SER A 193 4.97 -6.56 6.20
N ASP A 194 4.19 -6.37 7.26
CA ASP A 194 4.26 -5.20 8.12
C ASP A 194 5.01 -5.54 9.41
N TYR A 195 5.98 -4.70 9.78
CA TYR A 195 6.88 -4.91 10.91
C TYR A 195 6.87 -3.74 11.88
N MET A 196 7.13 -4.02 13.14
CA MET A 196 7.39 -3.01 14.17
C MET A 196 8.69 -3.30 14.89
N LEU A 197 9.44 -2.24 15.16
CA LEU A 197 10.63 -2.30 16.00
C LEU A 197 10.20 -2.09 17.46
N ASP A 198 10.45 -3.08 18.29
CA ASP A 198 10.19 -2.98 19.72
C ASP A 198 11.25 -2.11 20.40
N SER A 199 10.82 -1.10 21.14
CA SER A 199 11.71 -0.11 21.75
C SER A 199 12.45 -0.63 22.99
N GLU A 200 11.94 -1.67 23.63
CA GLU A 200 12.55 -2.23 24.86
C GLU A 200 13.58 -3.30 24.51
N THR A 201 13.23 -4.21 23.60
CA THR A 201 14.10 -5.33 23.24
C THR A 201 15.00 -5.04 22.04
N GLY A 202 14.68 -4.01 21.25
CA GLY A 202 15.37 -3.72 19.99
C GLY A 202 15.13 -4.77 18.90
N LEU A 203 14.17 -5.68 19.09
CA LEU A 203 13.84 -6.73 18.12
C LEU A 203 12.82 -6.25 17.09
N LEU A 204 12.88 -6.87 15.93
CA LEU A 204 11.93 -6.65 14.86
C LEU A 204 10.85 -7.73 14.93
N TYR A 205 9.58 -7.31 15.10
CA TYR A 205 8.44 -8.19 15.10
C TYR A 205 7.63 -8.01 13.81
N GLN A 206 7.28 -9.12 13.19
CA GLN A 206 6.29 -9.12 12.12
C GLN A 206 4.90 -9.03 12.74
N ILE A 207 4.12 -8.03 12.35
CA ILE A 207 2.80 -7.74 12.94
C ILE A 207 1.68 -8.36 12.13
N GLU A 208 1.74 -8.19 10.81
CA GLU A 208 0.76 -8.79 9.91
C GLU A 208 1.35 -9.07 8.53
N LEU A 209 0.68 -9.91 7.80
CA LEU A 209 0.97 -10.20 6.40
C LEU A 209 -0.29 -9.95 5.56
N ASN A 210 -0.23 -8.93 4.72
CA ASN A 210 -1.31 -8.59 3.80
C ASN A 210 -1.19 -9.47 2.57
N THR A 211 -2.16 -10.35 2.36
CA THR A 211 -2.16 -11.35 1.28
C THR A 211 -3.14 -11.01 0.17
N ILE A 212 -3.99 -10.02 0.40
CA ILE A 212 -4.97 -9.52 -0.57
C ILE A 212 -4.93 -8.00 -0.54
N SER A 213 -5.10 -7.36 -1.69
CA SER A 213 -5.12 -5.90 -1.80
C SER A 213 -3.90 -5.23 -1.18
N SER A 214 -2.74 -5.86 -1.32
CA SER A 214 -1.48 -5.37 -0.79
C SER A 214 -1.15 -4.02 -1.44
N SER A 215 -1.48 -2.93 -0.73
CA SER A 215 -1.37 -1.57 -1.24
C SER A 215 0.04 -1.01 -1.15
N PHE A 216 0.26 0.06 -1.86
CA PHE A 216 1.43 0.95 -1.86
C PHE A 216 2.70 0.44 -2.56
N PRO A 217 2.64 -0.49 -3.54
CA PRO A 217 3.85 -0.79 -4.30
C PRO A 217 4.36 0.43 -5.08
N GLY A 218 3.47 1.25 -5.66
CA GLY A 218 3.82 2.46 -6.40
C GLY A 218 4.16 3.64 -5.50
N LEU A 219 3.24 3.99 -4.60
CA LEU A 219 3.43 5.17 -3.73
C LEU A 219 4.64 5.03 -2.80
N SER A 220 4.97 3.83 -2.32
CA SER A 220 6.18 3.62 -1.50
C SER A 220 7.48 3.84 -2.28
N CYS A 221 7.50 3.50 -3.57
CA CYS A 221 8.64 3.81 -4.44
C CYS A 221 8.81 5.32 -4.57
N LEU A 222 7.71 6.06 -4.79
CA LEU A 222 7.73 7.52 -4.89
C LEU A 222 8.21 8.18 -3.59
N VAL A 223 7.81 7.68 -2.42
CA VAL A 223 8.32 8.20 -1.14
C VAL A 223 9.84 8.00 -1.03
N GLY A 224 10.35 6.85 -1.44
CA GLY A 224 11.79 6.60 -1.49
C GLY A 224 12.52 7.56 -2.42
N ASP A 225 11.93 7.87 -3.59
CA ASP A 225 12.48 8.82 -4.56
C ASP A 225 12.41 10.26 -4.03
N LEU A 226 11.29 10.66 -3.41
CA LEU A 226 11.16 11.95 -2.73
C LEU A 226 12.28 12.14 -1.70
N HIS A 227 12.48 11.16 -0.82
CA HIS A 227 13.53 11.23 0.19
C HIS A 227 14.92 11.34 -0.42
N ARG A 228 15.23 10.60 -1.48
CA ARG A 228 16.50 10.74 -2.21
C ARG A 228 16.65 12.12 -2.83
N ASN A 229 15.60 12.66 -3.43
CA ASN A 229 15.60 14.02 -3.99
C ASN A 229 15.89 15.07 -2.92
N LEU A 230 15.12 15.10 -1.84
CA LEU A 230 15.31 16.07 -0.75
C LEU A 230 16.72 15.98 -0.14
N LEU A 231 17.21 14.76 0.10
CA LEU A 231 18.55 14.57 0.66
C LEU A 231 19.68 14.86 -0.34
N SER A 232 19.43 14.79 -1.64
CA SER A 232 20.43 15.22 -2.63
C SER A 232 20.67 16.72 -2.59
N HIS A 233 19.65 17.50 -2.28
CA HIS A 233 19.72 18.96 -2.19
C HIS A 233 20.10 19.45 -0.78
N HIS A 234 19.48 18.90 0.24
CA HIS A 234 19.57 19.38 1.61
C HIS A 234 20.34 18.47 2.57
N GLY A 235 20.71 17.25 2.12
CA GLY A 235 21.34 16.24 3.00
C GLY A 235 22.58 16.74 3.73
N LYS A 236 23.40 17.57 3.08
CA LYS A 236 24.60 18.16 3.70
C LYS A 236 24.27 19.04 4.90
N HIS A 237 23.20 19.84 4.82
CA HIS A 237 22.75 20.70 5.91
C HIS A 237 22.09 19.90 7.04
N LEU A 238 21.46 18.76 6.69
CA LEU A 238 20.78 17.86 7.62
C LEU A 238 21.73 16.83 8.25
N GLY A 239 22.99 16.74 7.82
CA GLY A 239 23.89 15.66 8.23
C GLY A 239 23.48 14.28 7.70
N LEU A 240 22.65 14.22 6.65
CA LEU A 240 22.10 13.00 6.07
C LEU A 240 22.66 12.75 4.66
N ASP A 241 22.75 11.48 4.27
CA ASP A 241 23.28 11.05 2.98
C ASP A 241 22.17 10.33 2.17
N SER A 242 21.81 10.89 1.01
CA SER A 242 20.80 10.31 0.10
C SER A 242 21.13 8.86 -0.33
N ARG A 243 22.40 8.47 -0.38
CA ARG A 243 22.85 7.12 -0.71
C ARG A 243 22.48 6.08 0.36
N ARG A 244 22.14 6.52 1.58
CA ARG A 244 21.67 5.65 2.67
C ARG A 244 20.19 5.29 2.55
N VAL A 245 19.42 5.98 1.71
CA VAL A 245 18.02 5.62 1.42
C VAL A 245 18.02 4.38 0.54
N PRO A 246 17.48 3.23 1.00
CA PRO A 246 17.50 2.00 0.23
C PRO A 246 16.66 2.15 -1.04
N GLY A 247 17.04 1.42 -2.09
CA GLY A 247 16.21 1.30 -3.28
C GLY A 247 14.89 0.59 -2.96
N ASN A 248 13.82 1.00 -3.62
CA ASN A 248 12.53 0.34 -3.55
C ASN A 248 12.09 -0.08 -4.95
N MET A 249 11.94 -1.37 -5.16
CA MET A 249 11.54 -1.97 -6.43
C MET A 249 10.15 -2.63 -6.33
N ALA A 250 9.35 -2.29 -5.35
CA ALA A 250 8.09 -2.99 -5.07
C ALA A 250 7.16 -3.02 -6.29
N VAL A 251 6.93 -1.90 -6.96
CA VAL A 251 6.01 -1.84 -8.11
C VAL A 251 6.52 -2.64 -9.31
N SER A 252 7.81 -2.57 -9.64
CA SER A 252 8.39 -3.33 -10.74
C SER A 252 8.38 -4.84 -10.45
N ARG A 253 8.67 -5.24 -9.22
CA ARG A 253 8.62 -6.65 -8.81
C ARG A 253 7.19 -7.21 -8.81
N PHE A 254 6.20 -6.42 -8.42
CA PHE A 254 4.80 -6.82 -8.56
C PHE A 254 4.41 -6.97 -10.02
N ALA A 255 4.82 -6.04 -10.89
CA ALA A 255 4.59 -6.14 -12.33
C ALA A 255 5.27 -7.39 -12.95
N GLU A 256 6.52 -7.67 -12.56
CA GLU A 256 7.24 -8.88 -12.99
C GLU A 256 6.51 -10.16 -12.55
N ALA A 257 5.99 -10.20 -11.32
CA ALA A 257 5.25 -11.36 -10.81
C ALA A 257 3.94 -11.59 -11.58
N LEU A 258 3.19 -10.53 -11.87
CA LEU A 258 2.00 -10.58 -12.72
C LEU A 258 2.32 -11.08 -14.13
N ALA A 259 3.35 -10.55 -14.75
CA ALA A 259 3.79 -10.96 -16.08
C ALA A 259 4.25 -12.43 -16.11
N LYS A 260 4.96 -12.87 -15.04
CA LYS A 260 5.35 -14.26 -14.91
C LYS A 260 4.14 -15.20 -14.80
N ALA A 261 3.16 -14.85 -13.96
CA ALA A 261 1.94 -15.63 -13.82
C ALA A 261 1.16 -15.71 -15.14
N TRP A 262 1.06 -14.61 -15.87
CA TRP A 262 0.45 -14.59 -17.21
C TRP A 262 1.19 -15.51 -18.19
N LYS A 263 2.52 -15.47 -18.18
CA LYS A 263 3.35 -16.33 -19.04
C LYS A 263 3.17 -17.81 -18.70
N GLU A 264 3.12 -18.17 -17.42
CA GLU A 264 2.87 -19.55 -16.96
C GLU A 264 1.45 -20.02 -17.32
N TYR A 265 0.47 -19.11 -17.34
CA TYR A 265 -0.90 -19.40 -17.80
C TYR A 265 -0.94 -19.80 -19.29
N ASN A 266 0.08 -19.42 -20.06
CA ASN A 266 0.37 -19.86 -21.42
C ASN A 266 -0.81 -19.72 -22.40
N ASN A 267 -1.54 -18.63 -22.30
CA ASN A 267 -2.58 -18.28 -23.26
C ASN A 267 -2.40 -16.82 -23.73
N PRO A 268 -1.97 -16.60 -24.99
CA PRO A 268 -1.69 -15.25 -25.48
C PRO A 268 -2.93 -14.35 -25.58
N SER A 269 -4.14 -14.91 -25.48
CA SER A 269 -5.39 -14.15 -25.44
C SER A 269 -5.84 -13.84 -24.00
N ALA A 270 -5.13 -14.31 -22.98
CA ALA A 270 -5.45 -14.00 -21.60
C ALA A 270 -5.13 -12.54 -21.27
N VAL A 271 -5.89 -11.98 -20.34
CA VAL A 271 -5.70 -10.62 -19.85
C VAL A 271 -5.49 -10.62 -18.33
N VAL A 272 -4.80 -9.62 -17.83
CA VAL A 272 -4.73 -9.34 -16.40
C VAL A 272 -5.91 -8.44 -16.04
N LEU A 273 -6.84 -8.95 -15.21
CA LEU A 273 -8.00 -8.23 -14.73
C LEU A 273 -7.75 -7.72 -13.31
N VAL A 274 -7.81 -6.41 -13.13
CA VAL A 274 -7.73 -5.77 -11.81
C VAL A 274 -9.12 -5.35 -11.37
N VAL A 275 -9.64 -6.01 -10.32
CA VAL A 275 -10.94 -5.67 -9.72
C VAL A 275 -10.72 -4.60 -8.67
N VAL A 276 -11.42 -3.49 -8.81
CA VAL A 276 -11.33 -2.33 -7.90
C VAL A 276 -12.71 -2.06 -7.28
N GLN A 277 -12.71 -1.51 -6.07
CA GLN A 277 -13.95 -1.10 -5.43
C GLN A 277 -14.45 0.25 -5.97
N PRO A 278 -15.76 0.53 -5.90
CA PRO A 278 -16.28 1.85 -6.18
C PRO A 278 -15.62 2.91 -5.27
N GLU A 279 -15.37 4.08 -5.81
CA GLU A 279 -14.80 5.21 -5.07
C GLU A 279 -13.43 4.91 -4.40
N GLU A 280 -12.60 4.12 -5.08
CA GLU A 280 -11.25 3.79 -4.62
C GLU A 280 -10.36 5.04 -4.59
N ARG A 281 -9.97 5.47 -3.40
CA ARG A 281 -9.16 6.68 -3.24
C ARG A 281 -7.68 6.44 -3.49
N ASN A 282 -7.22 5.20 -3.33
CA ASN A 282 -5.86 4.78 -3.64
C ASN A 282 -5.69 4.37 -5.11
N MET A 283 -6.54 4.91 -6.00
CA MET A 283 -6.55 4.56 -7.41
C MET A 283 -5.21 4.77 -8.12
N TYR A 284 -4.44 5.78 -7.70
CA TYR A 284 -3.16 6.07 -8.34
C TYR A 284 -2.09 5.03 -8.05
N ASP A 285 -2.07 4.44 -6.86
CA ASP A 285 -1.21 3.30 -6.56
C ASP A 285 -1.54 2.08 -7.44
N GLN A 286 -2.85 1.81 -7.64
CA GLN A 286 -3.30 0.76 -8.56
C GLN A 286 -2.92 1.07 -10.01
N HIS A 287 -3.08 2.32 -10.44
CA HIS A 287 -2.68 2.74 -11.78
C HIS A 287 -1.17 2.71 -11.99
N TRP A 288 -0.36 2.99 -10.97
CA TRP A 288 1.09 2.84 -11.04
C TRP A 288 1.49 1.41 -11.38
N LEU A 289 0.90 0.42 -10.69
CA LEU A 289 1.16 -0.98 -11.00
C LEU A 289 0.77 -1.33 -12.44
N CYS A 290 -0.41 -0.89 -12.89
CA CYS A 290 -0.87 -1.12 -14.25
C CYS A 290 0.00 -0.41 -15.30
N ALA A 291 0.46 0.81 -15.02
CA ALA A 291 1.32 1.57 -15.92
C ALA A 291 2.68 0.89 -16.09
N VAL A 292 3.32 0.51 -14.99
CA VAL A 292 4.61 -0.19 -15.00
C VAL A 292 4.49 -1.56 -15.70
N LEU A 293 3.38 -2.28 -15.46
CA LEU A 293 3.13 -3.54 -16.15
C LEU A 293 3.07 -3.35 -17.68
N ARG A 294 2.33 -2.36 -18.17
CA ARG A 294 2.23 -2.05 -19.60
C ARG A 294 3.54 -1.54 -20.19
N GLU A 295 4.31 -0.77 -19.44
CA GLU A 295 5.59 -0.24 -19.88
C GLU A 295 6.63 -1.35 -20.08
N ILE A 296 6.73 -2.27 -19.13
CA ILE A 296 7.71 -3.35 -19.17
C ILE A 296 7.24 -4.52 -20.04
N TYR A 297 5.93 -4.77 -20.07
CA TYR A 297 5.31 -5.89 -20.78
C TYR A 297 4.15 -5.42 -21.69
N PRO A 298 4.44 -4.74 -22.79
CA PRO A 298 3.43 -4.07 -23.63
C PRO A 298 2.45 -5.02 -24.35
N LEU A 299 2.69 -6.32 -24.30
CA LEU A 299 1.79 -7.34 -24.87
C LEU A 299 0.76 -7.88 -23.88
N LEU A 300 0.79 -7.43 -22.64
CA LEU A 300 -0.15 -7.85 -21.57
C LEU A 300 -1.40 -6.99 -21.50
#